data_d4af0a7b8e905d326ac2b475fa483522
#
_entry.id   d4af0a7b8e905d326ac2b475fa483522
#
_cell.length_a   1.000
_cell.length_b   1.000
_cell.length_c   1.000
_cell.angle_alpha   90.00
_cell.angle_beta   90.00
_cell.angle_gamma   90.00
#
_symmetry.space_group_name_H-M   'P 1'
#
loop_
_entity.id
_entity.type
_entity.pdbx_description
1 polymer ?
#
loop_
_entity_poly.entity_id
_entity_poly.type
_entity_poly.pdbx_seq_one_letter_code
_entity_poly.pdbx_strand_id
1 'polypeptide(L)'
;LESSQEARICRKELWETSTATAWYTSLPFIFDIQPLDSEDLKDQALKRLRQVDNFIDTEIENLKLGLSLGYSSPRVTVEAVPSEARALLEKNSPFLGIGIRANDEFFKGKVQKIFDEEIAPAVHRFAAFIEKDYLNKARKDLSIRFNPNGSECYPALVRSFVTIKPSADQIHVL
;
A
#
# COMPACT_ATOMS: atom_id res chain seq x y z
N LEU A 1 -12.73 11.48 -14.92
CA LEU A 1 -11.93 12.61 -14.43
C LEU A 1 -12.49 13.19 -13.12
N GLU A 2 -13.83 13.41 -13.00
CA GLU A 2 -14.46 13.95 -11.78
C GLU A 2 -14.33 12.98 -10.59
N SER A 3 -14.56 11.68 -10.79
CA SER A 3 -14.51 10.68 -9.72
C SER A 3 -13.13 10.57 -9.05
N SER A 4 -12.05 10.72 -9.84
CA SER A 4 -10.69 10.71 -9.30
C SER A 4 -10.32 12.00 -8.55
N GLN A 5 -10.92 13.13 -8.88
CA GLN A 5 -10.74 14.38 -8.13
C GLN A 5 -11.49 14.35 -6.80
N GLU A 6 -12.71 13.80 -6.78
CA GLU A 6 -13.48 13.63 -5.55
C GLU A 6 -12.74 12.71 -4.55
N ALA A 7 -12.17 11.60 -5.02
CA ALA A 7 -11.41 10.69 -4.16
C ALA A 7 -10.20 11.36 -3.47
N ARG A 8 -9.61 12.41 -4.09
CA ARG A 8 -8.49 13.18 -3.49
C ARG A 8 -8.88 13.98 -2.25
N ILE A 9 -10.16 14.30 -2.07
CA ILE A 9 -10.66 14.97 -0.87
C ILE A 9 -10.30 14.15 0.38
N CYS A 10 -10.26 12.83 0.25
CA CYS A 10 -9.98 11.92 1.35
C CYS A 10 -8.52 11.86 1.78
N ARG A 11 -7.59 12.37 0.96
CA ARG A 11 -6.15 12.32 1.24
C ARG A 11 -5.68 10.93 1.71
N LYS A 12 -6.10 9.90 0.99
CA LYS A 12 -5.89 8.49 1.35
C LYS A 12 -4.40 8.15 1.55
N GLU A 13 -3.53 8.80 0.78
CA GLU A 13 -2.07 8.68 0.88
C GLU A 13 -1.53 8.96 2.28
N LEU A 14 -2.25 9.72 3.10
CA LEU A 14 -1.81 10.10 4.45
C LEU A 14 -2.22 9.09 5.54
N TRP A 15 -3.14 8.17 5.26
CA TRP A 15 -3.70 7.33 6.33
C TRP A 15 -4.15 5.94 5.90
N GLU A 16 -4.42 5.69 4.60
CA GLU A 16 -5.02 4.43 4.17
C GLU A 16 -4.00 3.29 4.22
N THR A 17 -3.88 2.67 5.40
CA THR A 17 -3.16 1.42 5.58
C THR A 17 -4.01 0.45 6.40
N SER A 18 -4.21 -0.75 5.88
CA SER A 18 -4.97 -1.82 6.53
C SER A 18 -4.62 -3.15 5.89
N THR A 19 -5.08 -4.25 6.46
CA THR A 19 -4.95 -5.58 5.86
C THR A 19 -5.56 -5.70 4.45
N ALA A 20 -6.49 -4.82 4.09
CA ALA A 20 -7.14 -4.82 2.78
C ALA A 20 -6.57 -3.80 1.78
N THR A 21 -5.91 -2.74 2.25
CA THR A 21 -5.53 -1.58 1.41
C THR A 21 -4.05 -1.20 1.49
N ALA A 22 -3.26 -1.87 2.33
CA ALA A 22 -1.83 -1.62 2.39
C ALA A 22 -1.14 -1.97 1.06
N TRP A 23 -0.04 -1.30 0.77
CA TRP A 23 0.73 -1.43 -0.48
C TRP A 23 1.04 -2.88 -0.88
N TYR A 24 1.24 -3.76 0.09
CA TYR A 24 1.59 -5.16 -0.16
C TYR A 24 0.42 -6.00 -0.70
N THR A 25 -0.78 -5.51 -0.69
CA THR A 25 -1.94 -6.21 -1.26
C THR A 25 -1.99 -6.11 -2.79
N SER A 26 -1.43 -5.06 -3.37
CA SER A 26 -1.49 -4.79 -4.80
C SER A 26 -0.13 -4.72 -5.50
N LEU A 27 0.90 -4.22 -4.83
CA LEU A 27 2.22 -4.03 -5.43
C LEU A 27 2.84 -5.34 -5.97
N PRO A 28 2.77 -6.48 -5.27
CA PRO A 28 3.33 -7.73 -5.79
C PRO A 28 2.72 -8.18 -7.11
N PHE A 29 1.44 -7.92 -7.34
CA PHE A 29 0.76 -8.29 -8.58
C PHE A 29 1.39 -7.66 -9.83
N ILE A 30 2.00 -6.48 -9.70
CA ILE A 30 2.71 -5.81 -10.80
C ILE A 30 3.87 -6.69 -11.31
N PHE A 31 4.53 -7.42 -10.42
CA PHE A 31 5.64 -8.30 -10.77
C PHE A 31 5.16 -9.62 -11.38
N ASP A 32 3.96 -10.09 -11.03
CA ASP A 32 3.39 -11.31 -11.63
C ASP A 32 3.06 -11.13 -13.11
N ILE A 33 2.62 -9.93 -13.50
CA ILE A 33 2.26 -9.62 -14.90
C ILE A 33 3.40 -8.98 -15.70
N GLN A 34 4.56 -8.72 -15.10
CA GLN A 34 5.70 -8.09 -15.76
C GLN A 34 6.24 -8.97 -16.90
N PRO A 35 6.31 -8.48 -18.16
CA PRO A 35 6.92 -9.21 -19.27
C PRO A 35 8.43 -9.40 -19.07
N LEU A 36 8.96 -10.57 -19.51
CA LEU A 36 10.36 -10.95 -19.34
C LEU A 36 10.98 -11.54 -20.62
N ASP A 37 10.34 -11.36 -21.77
CA ASP A 37 10.63 -12.05 -23.04
C ASP A 37 11.91 -11.54 -23.74
N SER A 38 12.51 -10.45 -23.24
CA SER A 38 13.77 -9.90 -23.76
C SER A 38 14.66 -9.38 -22.64
N GLU A 39 15.95 -9.20 -22.92
CA GLU A 39 16.90 -8.63 -21.95
C GLU A 39 16.49 -7.20 -21.54
N ASP A 40 16.00 -6.38 -22.47
CA ASP A 40 15.48 -5.05 -22.16
C ASP A 40 14.30 -5.09 -21.19
N LEU A 41 13.38 -6.03 -21.33
CA LEU A 41 12.25 -6.21 -20.43
C LEU A 41 12.69 -6.72 -19.06
N LYS A 42 13.67 -7.62 -19.01
CA LYS A 42 14.30 -8.06 -17.75
C LYS A 42 14.99 -6.89 -17.04
N ASP A 43 15.73 -6.05 -17.75
CA ASP A 43 16.39 -4.87 -17.18
C ASP A 43 15.36 -3.84 -16.65
N GLN A 44 14.26 -3.62 -17.37
CA GLN A 44 13.17 -2.78 -16.91
C GLN A 44 12.51 -3.36 -15.65
N ALA A 45 12.34 -4.68 -15.57
CA ALA A 45 11.82 -5.37 -14.41
C ALA A 45 12.72 -5.19 -13.18
N LEU A 46 14.05 -5.33 -13.32
CA LEU A 46 15.00 -5.07 -12.23
C LEU A 46 14.99 -3.62 -11.78
N LYS A 47 14.90 -2.65 -12.72
CA LYS A 47 14.78 -1.22 -12.39
C LYS A 47 13.53 -0.95 -11.58
N ARG A 48 12.39 -1.57 -11.94
CA ARG A 48 11.13 -1.44 -11.20
C ARG A 48 11.22 -2.09 -9.82
N LEU A 49 11.86 -3.25 -9.73
CA LEU A 49 12.02 -3.97 -8.47
C LEU A 49 12.83 -3.14 -7.44
N ARG A 50 13.89 -2.45 -7.89
CA ARG A 50 14.67 -1.53 -7.04
C ARG A 50 13.89 -0.30 -6.56
N GLN A 51 12.79 0.07 -7.23
CA GLN A 51 11.97 1.18 -6.77
C GLN A 51 11.05 0.80 -5.58
N VAL A 52 10.93 -0.49 -5.28
CA VAL A 52 10.08 -0.97 -4.16
C VAL A 52 10.55 -0.42 -2.83
N ASP A 53 11.85 -0.36 -2.61
CA ASP A 53 12.46 0.24 -1.41
C ASP A 53 12.02 1.70 -1.23
N ASN A 54 12.27 2.55 -2.22
CA ASN A 54 11.88 3.95 -2.21
C ASN A 54 10.37 4.15 -2.09
N PHE A 55 9.59 3.26 -2.71
CA PHE A 55 8.13 3.29 -2.60
C PHE A 55 7.68 3.04 -1.16
N ILE A 56 8.23 2.02 -0.51
CA ILE A 56 7.90 1.70 0.89
C ILE A 56 8.31 2.83 1.82
N ASP A 57 9.47 3.42 1.63
CA ASP A 57 9.92 4.56 2.44
C ASP A 57 9.03 5.80 2.23
N THR A 58 8.55 6.03 1.00
CA THR A 58 7.55 7.09 0.72
C THR A 58 6.23 6.84 1.44
N GLU A 59 5.75 5.59 1.48
CA GLU A 59 4.56 5.21 2.24
C GLU A 59 4.73 5.50 3.75
N ILE A 60 5.89 5.15 4.30
CA ILE A 60 6.21 5.46 5.71
C ILE A 60 6.16 6.97 5.96
N GLU A 61 6.78 7.77 5.10
CA GLU A 61 6.81 9.24 5.25
C GLU A 61 5.41 9.85 5.12
N ASN A 62 4.59 9.38 4.18
CA ASN A 62 3.20 9.80 4.01
C ASN A 62 2.38 9.50 5.27
N LEU A 63 2.51 8.30 5.82
CA LEU A 63 1.81 7.91 7.04
C LEU A 63 2.29 8.71 8.27
N LYS A 64 3.59 9.01 8.38
CA LYS A 64 4.13 9.91 9.42
C LYS A 64 3.54 11.32 9.31
N LEU A 65 3.52 11.87 8.10
CA LEU A 65 2.89 13.16 7.83
C LEU A 65 1.40 13.12 8.20
N GLY A 66 0.70 12.06 7.81
CA GLY A 66 -0.69 11.83 8.17
C GLY A 66 -0.92 11.88 9.67
N LEU A 67 -0.15 11.13 10.45
CA LEU A 67 -0.22 11.14 11.92
C LEU A 67 0.03 12.54 12.50
N SER A 68 0.97 13.30 11.95
CA SER A 68 1.25 14.68 12.40
C SER A 68 0.10 15.62 12.13
N LEU A 69 -0.71 15.36 11.11
CA LEU A 69 -1.89 16.11 10.71
C LEU A 69 -3.20 15.59 11.33
N GLY A 70 -3.14 14.55 12.16
CA GLY A 70 -4.29 13.94 12.80
C GLY A 70 -5.03 12.89 11.96
N TYR A 71 -4.46 12.44 10.84
CA TYR A 71 -5.01 11.36 10.02
C TYR A 71 -4.51 10.00 10.50
N SER A 72 -5.39 9.02 10.54
CA SER A 72 -5.00 7.62 10.77
C SER A 72 -6.07 6.64 10.29
N SER A 73 -5.68 5.40 10.04
CA SER A 73 -6.60 4.27 9.93
C SER A 73 -7.14 3.84 11.30
N PRO A 74 -8.28 3.13 11.34
CA PRO A 74 -8.76 2.51 12.58
C PRO A 74 -7.74 1.48 13.09
N ARG A 75 -7.46 1.49 14.38
CA ARG A 75 -6.47 0.60 15.00
C ARG A 75 -6.73 -0.88 14.66
N VAL A 76 -7.97 -1.33 14.77
CA VAL A 76 -8.34 -2.72 14.51
C VAL A 76 -8.02 -3.21 13.09
N THR A 77 -8.02 -2.30 12.09
CA THR A 77 -7.69 -2.64 10.70
C THR A 77 -6.19 -2.66 10.42
N VAL A 78 -5.38 -2.22 11.36
CA VAL A 78 -3.92 -2.08 11.21
C VAL A 78 -3.15 -3.09 12.05
N GLU A 79 -3.77 -3.71 13.05
CA GLU A 79 -3.09 -4.58 14.02
C GLU A 79 -2.36 -5.76 13.36
N ALA A 80 -2.89 -6.34 12.29
CA ALA A 80 -2.26 -7.44 11.57
C ALA A 80 -1.30 -7.00 10.44
N VAL A 81 -1.29 -5.72 10.06
CA VAL A 81 -0.45 -5.19 8.96
C VAL A 81 1.03 -5.54 9.10
N PRO A 82 1.67 -5.42 10.29
CA PRO A 82 3.09 -5.76 10.42
C PRO A 82 3.40 -7.24 10.15
N SER A 83 2.53 -8.15 10.62
CA SER A 83 2.72 -9.59 10.40
C SER A 83 2.50 -9.96 8.94
N GLU A 84 1.49 -9.41 8.29
CA GLU A 84 1.21 -9.62 6.87
C GLU A 84 2.31 -9.06 5.97
N ALA A 85 2.83 -7.87 6.28
CA ALA A 85 3.97 -7.32 5.57
C ALA A 85 5.20 -8.25 5.68
N ARG A 86 5.50 -8.77 6.87
CA ARG A 86 6.61 -9.72 7.05
C ARG A 86 6.40 -11.05 6.34
N ALA A 87 5.16 -11.51 6.16
CA ALA A 87 4.87 -12.73 5.41
C ALA A 87 5.35 -12.65 3.95
N LEU A 88 5.48 -11.44 3.37
CA LEU A 88 6.09 -11.26 2.05
C LEU A 88 7.57 -11.64 1.99
N LEU A 89 8.24 -11.77 3.13
CA LEU A 89 9.66 -12.14 3.20
C LEU A 89 9.89 -13.65 3.30
N GLU A 90 8.83 -14.43 3.33
CA GLU A 90 8.91 -15.89 3.38
C GLU A 90 9.42 -16.46 2.05
N LYS A 91 9.78 -17.75 2.06
CA LYS A 91 10.39 -18.47 0.92
C LYS A 91 9.63 -18.34 -0.41
N ASN A 92 8.30 -18.18 -0.33
CA ASN A 92 7.44 -18.01 -1.50
C ASN A 92 7.09 -16.54 -1.75
N SER A 93 8.00 -15.63 -1.45
CA SER A 93 7.80 -14.20 -1.68
C SER A 93 7.35 -13.92 -3.11
N PRO A 94 6.28 -13.14 -3.30
CA PRO A 94 5.83 -12.75 -4.65
C PRO A 94 6.89 -11.91 -5.39
N PHE A 95 7.76 -11.20 -4.69
CA PHE A 95 8.88 -10.46 -5.28
C PHE A 95 9.95 -11.38 -5.88
N LEU A 96 10.08 -12.61 -5.40
CA LEU A 96 10.99 -13.62 -5.94
C LEU A 96 10.39 -14.37 -7.14
N GLY A 97 9.07 -14.38 -7.28
CA GLY A 97 8.35 -15.06 -8.35
C GLY A 97 8.82 -14.65 -9.76
N ILE A 98 9.15 -13.37 -9.94
CA ILE A 98 9.68 -12.82 -11.20
C ILE A 98 11.00 -13.51 -11.61
N GLY A 99 11.89 -13.79 -10.67
CA GLY A 99 13.14 -14.51 -10.92
C GLY A 99 12.93 -15.97 -11.32
N ILE A 100 11.96 -16.63 -10.70
CA ILE A 100 11.60 -18.02 -11.04
C ILE A 100 10.98 -18.09 -12.44
N ARG A 101 10.07 -17.16 -12.76
CA ARG A 101 9.34 -17.11 -14.03
C ARG A 101 10.21 -16.81 -15.24
N ALA A 102 11.33 -16.08 -15.05
CA ALA A 102 12.27 -15.78 -16.13
C ALA A 102 13.02 -17.01 -16.67
N ASN A 103 13.07 -18.11 -15.93
CA ASN A 103 13.84 -19.31 -16.26
C ASN A 103 15.30 -19.00 -16.65
N ASP A 104 15.95 -18.10 -15.92
CA ASP A 104 17.27 -17.56 -16.15
C ASP A 104 17.97 -17.39 -14.78
N GLU A 105 18.95 -18.24 -14.50
CA GLU A 105 19.61 -18.27 -13.18
C GLU A 105 20.41 -16.99 -12.90
N PHE A 106 20.95 -16.32 -13.93
CA PHE A 106 21.66 -15.06 -13.73
C PHE A 106 20.69 -13.93 -13.35
N PHE A 107 19.56 -13.84 -14.04
CA PHE A 107 18.49 -12.89 -13.71
C PHE A 107 17.93 -13.17 -12.33
N LYS A 108 17.66 -14.43 -12.00
CA LYS A 108 17.18 -14.86 -10.68
C LYS A 108 18.14 -14.45 -9.56
N GLY A 109 19.45 -14.60 -9.77
CA GLY A 109 20.47 -14.12 -8.83
C GLY A 109 20.42 -12.61 -8.59
N LYS A 110 20.17 -11.80 -9.65
CA LYS A 110 19.98 -10.35 -9.52
C LYS A 110 18.71 -10.03 -8.74
N VAL A 111 17.60 -10.73 -8.99
CA VAL A 111 16.33 -10.55 -8.26
C VAL A 111 16.53 -10.87 -6.79
N GLN A 112 17.18 -12.01 -6.48
CA GLN A 112 17.46 -12.41 -5.09
C GLN A 112 18.29 -11.35 -4.36
N LYS A 113 19.34 -10.83 -5.02
CA LYS A 113 20.18 -9.78 -4.43
C LYS A 113 19.38 -8.52 -4.09
N ILE A 114 18.54 -8.03 -5.02
CA ILE A 114 17.69 -6.85 -4.77
C ILE A 114 16.72 -7.13 -3.62
N PHE A 115 16.15 -8.33 -3.59
CA PHE A 115 15.25 -8.72 -2.53
C PHE A 115 15.93 -8.67 -1.15
N ASP A 116 17.12 -9.28 -1.03
CA ASP A 116 17.83 -9.38 0.25
C ASP A 116 18.40 -8.04 0.71
N GLU A 117 18.94 -7.23 -0.21
CA GLU A 117 19.67 -6.01 0.12
C GLU A 117 18.76 -4.76 0.20
N GLU A 118 17.65 -4.73 -0.55
CA GLU A 118 16.81 -3.54 -0.69
C GLU A 118 15.39 -3.79 -0.15
N ILE A 119 14.67 -4.81 -0.65
CA ILE A 119 13.25 -5.01 -0.34
C ILE A 119 13.04 -5.50 1.10
N ALA A 120 13.75 -6.54 1.51
CA ALA A 120 13.56 -7.13 2.84
C ALA A 120 13.84 -6.11 3.96
N PRO A 121 14.92 -5.32 3.92
CA PRO A 121 15.13 -4.24 4.88
C PRO A 121 14.00 -3.20 4.88
N ALA A 122 13.48 -2.81 3.71
CA ALA A 122 12.38 -1.84 3.61
C ALA A 122 11.09 -2.36 4.25
N VAL A 123 10.73 -3.61 3.97
CA VAL A 123 9.58 -4.28 4.60
C VAL A 123 9.72 -4.32 6.12
N HIS A 124 10.92 -4.62 6.62
CA HIS A 124 11.18 -4.60 8.06
C HIS A 124 11.04 -3.20 8.66
N ARG A 125 11.50 -2.15 7.97
CA ARG A 125 11.31 -0.75 8.40
C ARG A 125 9.83 -0.39 8.47
N PHE A 126 9.05 -0.74 7.45
CA PHE A 126 7.61 -0.51 7.42
C PHE A 126 6.90 -1.21 8.59
N ALA A 127 7.13 -2.51 8.76
CA ALA A 127 6.51 -3.27 9.84
C ALA A 127 6.88 -2.71 11.23
N ALA A 128 8.15 -2.35 11.44
CA ALA A 128 8.60 -1.74 12.69
C ALA A 128 7.96 -0.36 12.94
N PHE A 129 7.81 0.47 11.90
CA PHE A 129 7.12 1.75 11.98
C PHE A 129 5.65 1.59 12.37
N ILE A 130 4.95 0.65 11.74
CA ILE A 130 3.55 0.38 12.09
C ILE A 130 3.42 -0.07 13.54
N GLU A 131 4.25 -1.00 14.00
CA GLU A 131 4.21 -1.54 15.37
C GLU A 131 4.53 -0.49 16.44
N LYS A 132 5.60 0.27 16.24
CA LYS A 132 6.15 1.13 17.28
C LYS A 132 5.51 2.52 17.32
N ASP A 133 5.22 3.07 16.15
CA ASP A 133 4.82 4.47 16.02
C ASP A 133 3.35 4.64 15.62
N TYR A 134 2.90 3.90 14.60
CA TYR A 134 1.57 4.11 14.01
C TYR A 134 0.45 3.57 14.90
N LEU A 135 0.54 2.31 15.36
CA LEU A 135 -0.51 1.64 16.15
C LEU A 135 -0.85 2.39 17.44
N ASN A 136 0.12 3.04 18.06
CA ASN A 136 -0.11 3.82 19.28
C ASN A 136 -0.93 5.10 19.04
N LYS A 137 -0.94 5.60 17.79
CA LYS A 137 -1.61 6.82 17.35
C LYS A 137 -2.83 6.53 16.48
N ALA A 138 -3.02 5.27 16.07
CA ALA A 138 -4.16 4.85 15.26
C ALA A 138 -5.47 5.11 16.01
N ARG A 139 -6.48 5.63 15.29
CA ARG A 139 -7.77 5.95 15.89
C ARG A 139 -8.50 4.69 16.37
N LYS A 140 -9.28 4.82 17.44
CA LYS A 140 -10.12 3.73 17.97
C LYS A 140 -11.42 3.57 17.18
N ASP A 141 -11.94 4.69 16.67
CA ASP A 141 -13.21 4.73 15.95
C ASP A 141 -13.05 4.22 14.51
N LEU A 142 -14.03 3.46 14.04
CA LEU A 142 -14.06 2.90 12.69
C LEU A 142 -14.38 3.95 11.63
N SER A 143 -15.25 4.91 11.97
CA SER A 143 -15.76 5.86 11.00
C SER A 143 -14.66 6.79 10.46
N ILE A 144 -14.62 6.97 9.13
CA ILE A 144 -13.77 7.92 8.45
C ILE A 144 -14.01 9.38 8.89
N ARG A 145 -15.19 9.67 9.45
CA ARG A 145 -15.55 11.01 9.95
C ARG A 145 -14.63 11.54 11.04
N PHE A 146 -13.86 10.66 11.68
CA PHE A 146 -12.87 11.05 12.70
C PHE A 146 -11.52 11.50 12.12
N ASN A 147 -11.30 11.37 10.82
CA ASN A 147 -10.17 12.04 10.16
C ASN A 147 -10.51 13.53 9.92
N PRO A 148 -9.53 14.45 9.85
CA PRO A 148 -9.74 15.90 9.79
C PRO A 148 -10.76 16.37 8.76
N ASN A 149 -10.83 15.77 7.57
CA ASN A 149 -11.83 16.09 6.53
C ASN A 149 -12.82 14.95 6.30
N GLY A 150 -13.05 14.10 7.31
CA GLY A 150 -13.83 12.88 7.18
C GLY A 150 -15.30 13.10 6.84
N SER A 151 -15.89 14.23 7.27
CA SER A 151 -17.27 14.61 6.93
C SER A 151 -17.44 14.90 5.43
N GLU A 152 -16.41 15.41 4.76
CA GLU A 152 -16.41 15.68 3.32
C GLU A 152 -15.95 14.44 2.54
N CYS A 153 -15.02 13.68 3.11
CA CYS A 153 -14.47 12.49 2.51
C CYS A 153 -15.52 11.40 2.27
N TYR A 154 -16.38 11.11 3.24
CA TYR A 154 -17.37 10.05 3.09
C TYR A 154 -18.32 10.27 1.90
N PRO A 155 -18.99 11.43 1.77
CA PRO A 155 -19.79 11.71 0.57
C PRO A 155 -19.00 11.69 -0.75
N ALA A 156 -17.75 12.15 -0.72
CA ALA A 156 -16.88 12.13 -1.91
C ALA A 156 -16.55 10.70 -2.36
N LEU A 157 -16.25 9.80 -1.41
CA LEU A 157 -16.04 8.37 -1.72
C LEU A 157 -17.30 7.75 -2.32
N VAL A 158 -18.47 8.00 -1.72
CA VAL A 158 -19.72 7.49 -2.26
C VAL A 158 -19.90 7.95 -3.71
N ARG A 159 -19.75 9.25 -3.99
CA ARG A 159 -19.88 9.80 -5.36
C ARG A 159 -18.85 9.22 -6.33
N SER A 160 -17.68 8.80 -5.85
CA SER A 160 -16.68 8.16 -6.70
C SER A 160 -17.05 6.75 -7.18
N PHE A 161 -17.95 6.07 -6.48
CA PHE A 161 -18.42 4.71 -6.79
C PHE A 161 -19.78 4.67 -7.50
N VAL A 162 -20.60 5.70 -7.35
CA VAL A 162 -21.94 5.73 -7.91
C VAL A 162 -22.08 6.80 -9.00
N THR A 163 -22.94 6.57 -9.98
CA THR A 163 -23.20 7.51 -11.08
C THR A 163 -24.15 8.65 -10.72
N ILE A 164 -24.87 8.53 -9.59
CA ILE A 164 -25.75 9.54 -9.03
C ILE A 164 -25.05 10.28 -7.87
N LYS A 165 -25.54 11.44 -7.48
CA LYS A 165 -24.99 12.24 -6.38
C LYS A 165 -25.92 12.19 -5.13
N PRO A 166 -26.04 11.03 -4.45
CA PRO A 166 -26.88 10.93 -3.27
C PRO A 166 -26.22 11.64 -2.08
N SER A 167 -27.02 12.17 -1.19
CA SER A 167 -26.54 12.58 0.15
C SER A 167 -26.21 11.37 1.01
N ALA A 168 -25.41 11.56 2.06
CA ALA A 168 -25.12 10.50 3.03
C ALA A 168 -26.42 9.94 3.64
N ASP A 169 -27.38 10.80 3.96
CA ASP A 169 -28.67 10.38 4.56
C ASP A 169 -29.50 9.55 3.58
N GLN A 170 -29.50 9.89 2.30
CA GLN A 170 -30.19 9.10 1.27
C GLN A 170 -29.62 7.66 1.14
N ILE A 171 -28.33 7.48 1.39
CA ILE A 171 -27.69 6.17 1.34
C ILE A 171 -28.01 5.33 2.57
N HIS A 172 -28.10 5.96 3.73
CA HIS A 172 -28.38 5.27 4.99
C HIS A 172 -29.85 4.84 5.15
N VAL A 173 -30.75 5.28 4.28
CA VAL A 173 -32.16 4.91 4.25
C VAL A 173 -32.44 3.72 3.31
N LEU A 174 -31.47 3.35 2.45
CA LEU A 174 -31.55 2.19 1.56
C LEU A 174 -31.10 0.91 2.26
#